data_4d336babeae19567b0ff0a4405bc14eb
#
_entry.id   4d336babeae19567b0ff0a4405bc14eb
#
_cell.length_a   1.000
_cell.length_b   1.000
_cell.length_c   1.000
_cell.angle_alpha   90.00
_cell.angle_beta   90.00
_cell.angle_gamma   90.00
#
_symmetry.space_group_name_H-M   'P 1'
#
loop_
_entity.id
_entity.type
_entity.pdbx_description
1 polymer ?
#
loop_
_entity_poly.entity_id
_entity_poly.type
_entity_poly.pdbx_seq_one_letter_code
_entity_poly.pdbx_strand_id
1 'polypeptide(L)'
;MIFTYNKFYYNSIRMNIIDCFMYYDEDIILDIRLNILDKYVSHFVICEANFNHNGTKRELIFDINKFKKFKNKIIYIPLNYQPSNLFKIKKSDTQLIKNSKILDNALLRENFQRNYLFEKIQDFNEDDIIIISDVDEIPNLEKFVYKSKITFFQQKIKGILFLQQYL
;
A
#
# COMPACT_ATOMS: atom_id res chain seq x y z
N MET A 1 35.69 -5.88 -44.77
CA MET A 1 35.14 -6.65 -43.64
C MET A 1 34.18 -5.74 -42.90
N ILE A 2 32.85 -5.88 -43.19
CA ILE A 2 31.80 -4.96 -42.72
C ILE A 2 31.25 -5.58 -41.45
N PHE A 3 31.45 -4.91 -40.30
CA PHE A 3 30.82 -5.30 -39.03
C PHE A 3 29.36 -4.81 -39.04
N THR A 4 28.44 -5.74 -39.22
CA THR A 4 26.99 -5.50 -38.97
C THR A 4 26.75 -5.44 -37.47
N TYR A 5 26.39 -4.26 -36.98
CA TYR A 5 25.88 -4.09 -35.61
C TYR A 5 24.52 -4.80 -35.50
N ASN A 6 24.50 -5.93 -34.79
CA ASN A 6 23.28 -6.57 -34.36
C ASN A 6 22.56 -5.61 -33.38
N LYS A 7 21.44 -5.10 -33.86
CA LYS A 7 20.49 -4.31 -33.07
C LYS A 7 19.86 -5.25 -32.05
N PHE A 8 20.40 -5.29 -30.82
CA PHE A 8 19.75 -5.96 -29.72
C PHE A 8 18.47 -5.19 -29.40
N TYR A 9 17.32 -5.77 -29.76
CA TYR A 9 16.02 -5.34 -29.25
C TYR A 9 15.99 -5.71 -27.76
N TYR A 10 16.31 -4.75 -26.90
CA TYR A 10 15.91 -4.82 -25.50
C TYR A 10 14.39 -4.69 -25.46
N ASN A 11 13.69 -5.80 -25.24
CA ASN A 11 12.34 -5.73 -24.69
C ASN A 11 12.45 -4.95 -23.38
N SER A 12 12.06 -3.68 -23.39
CA SER A 12 11.94 -2.87 -22.18
C SER A 12 10.82 -3.50 -21.34
N ILE A 13 11.18 -4.32 -20.37
CA ILE A 13 10.26 -4.75 -19.32
C ILE A 13 9.78 -3.46 -18.68
N ARG A 14 8.53 -3.12 -18.90
CA ARG A 14 7.90 -1.92 -18.34
C ARG A 14 7.54 -2.27 -16.90
N MET A 15 8.45 -2.01 -15.96
CA MET A 15 8.23 -2.12 -14.55
C MET A 15 7.24 -1.04 -14.10
N ASN A 16 6.14 -1.44 -13.50
CA ASN A 16 5.18 -0.53 -12.91
C ASN A 16 5.49 -0.29 -11.43
N ILE A 17 5.07 0.84 -10.91
CA ILE A 17 5.06 1.12 -9.47
C ILE A 17 3.60 1.17 -9.06
N ILE A 18 3.24 0.37 -8.07
CA ILE A 18 1.91 0.29 -7.47
C ILE A 18 2.01 0.85 -6.06
N ASP A 19 1.23 1.88 -5.78
CA ASP A 19 1.21 2.56 -4.49
C ASP A 19 -0.01 2.12 -3.68
N CYS A 20 0.23 1.43 -2.55
CA CYS A 20 -0.78 0.77 -1.74
C CYS A 20 -0.82 1.39 -0.33
N PHE A 21 -1.99 1.78 0.14
CA PHE A 21 -2.13 2.39 1.46
C PHE A 21 -3.52 2.18 2.05
N MET A 22 -3.60 2.37 3.36
CA MET A 22 -4.86 2.39 4.10
C MET A 22 -5.43 3.80 4.08
N TYR A 23 -6.76 3.89 3.97
CA TYR A 23 -7.51 5.14 4.01
C TYR A 23 -8.54 5.10 5.14
N TYR A 24 -8.67 6.20 5.85
CA TYR A 24 -9.65 6.36 6.93
C TYR A 24 -10.60 7.54 6.66
N ASP A 25 -10.11 8.80 6.64
CA ASP A 25 -10.87 10.02 6.35
C ASP A 25 -9.97 11.18 5.88
N GLU A 26 -8.75 10.86 5.46
CA GLU A 26 -7.70 11.85 5.16
C GLU A 26 -7.78 12.36 3.71
N ASP A 27 -8.93 12.84 3.25
CA ASP A 27 -9.15 13.32 1.87
C ASP A 27 -8.06 14.30 1.40
N ILE A 28 -7.62 15.23 2.26
CA ILE A 28 -6.62 16.26 1.90
C ILE A 28 -5.26 15.60 1.67
N ILE A 29 -4.84 14.71 2.58
CA ILE A 29 -3.55 14.01 2.46
C ILE A 29 -3.58 13.08 1.26
N LEU A 30 -4.71 12.40 1.04
CA LEU A 30 -4.91 11.56 -0.14
C LEU A 30 -4.77 12.36 -1.44
N ASP A 31 -5.40 13.54 -1.55
CA ASP A 31 -5.27 14.38 -2.75
C ASP A 31 -3.82 14.81 -2.99
N ILE A 32 -3.10 15.20 -1.93
CA ILE A 32 -1.68 15.54 -2.01
C ILE A 32 -0.87 14.34 -2.51
N ARG A 33 -1.06 13.15 -1.91
CA ARG A 33 -0.38 11.91 -2.30
C ARG A 33 -0.60 11.58 -3.77
N LEU A 34 -1.87 11.56 -4.19
CA LEU A 34 -2.24 11.27 -5.57
C LEU A 34 -1.57 12.24 -6.57
N ASN A 35 -1.59 13.56 -6.28
CA ASN A 35 -0.97 14.56 -7.15
C ASN A 35 0.55 14.44 -7.23
N ILE A 36 1.24 14.17 -6.11
CA ILE A 36 2.70 14.00 -6.07
C ILE A 36 3.14 12.76 -6.83
N LEU A 37 2.42 11.64 -6.65
CA LEU A 37 2.86 10.33 -7.13
C LEU A 37 2.31 9.97 -8.52
N ASP A 38 1.32 10.70 -9.06
CA ASP A 38 0.64 10.39 -10.32
C ASP A 38 1.58 10.11 -11.50
N LYS A 39 2.66 10.89 -11.62
CA LYS A 39 3.63 10.73 -12.72
C LYS A 39 4.54 9.50 -12.60
N TYR A 40 4.58 8.87 -11.43
CA TYR A 40 5.48 7.76 -11.15
C TYR A 40 4.76 6.42 -11.07
N VAL A 41 3.52 6.40 -10.54
CA VAL A 41 2.79 5.17 -10.26
C VAL A 41 1.79 4.84 -11.37
N SER A 42 1.62 3.54 -11.63
CA SER A 42 0.62 3.02 -12.54
C SER A 42 -0.76 2.91 -11.88
N HIS A 43 -0.80 2.49 -10.61
CA HIS A 43 -2.02 2.31 -9.83
C HIS A 43 -1.86 2.76 -8.38
N PHE A 44 -2.94 3.30 -7.82
CA PHE A 44 -3.14 3.56 -6.41
C PHE A 44 -4.12 2.52 -5.86
N VAL A 45 -3.70 1.71 -4.91
CA VAL A 45 -4.55 0.69 -4.27
C VAL A 45 -4.92 1.17 -2.88
N ILE A 46 -6.19 1.48 -2.68
CA ILE A 46 -6.72 2.10 -1.48
C ILE A 46 -7.55 1.09 -0.71
N CYS A 47 -7.14 0.74 0.51
CA CYS A 47 -7.89 -0.15 1.38
C CYS A 47 -8.57 0.63 2.50
N GLU A 48 -9.89 0.55 2.58
CA GLU A 48 -10.68 1.14 3.67
C GLU A 48 -11.41 0.05 4.45
N ALA A 49 -11.26 0.06 5.79
CA ALA A 49 -11.94 -0.88 6.68
C ALA A 49 -13.22 -0.27 7.27
N ASN A 50 -14.29 -1.08 7.40
CA ASN A 50 -15.52 -0.66 8.06
C ASN A 50 -15.47 -0.80 9.60
N PHE A 51 -14.27 -0.79 10.16
CA PHE A 51 -14.04 -0.84 11.61
C PHE A 51 -12.84 0.03 12.01
N ASN A 52 -12.89 0.52 13.21
CA ASN A 52 -11.81 1.29 13.84
C ASN A 52 -10.78 0.34 14.50
N HIS A 53 -9.60 0.83 14.85
CA HIS A 53 -8.59 0.06 15.56
C HIS A 53 -9.09 -0.46 16.91
N ASN A 54 -10.00 0.25 17.59
CA ASN A 54 -10.66 -0.22 18.81
C ASN A 54 -11.74 -1.28 18.57
N GLY A 55 -12.06 -1.59 17.30
CA GLY A 55 -13.04 -2.59 16.89
C GLY A 55 -14.48 -2.07 16.75
N THR A 56 -14.74 -0.78 16.98
CA THR A 56 -16.06 -0.22 16.71
C THR A 56 -16.32 -0.13 15.22
N LYS A 57 -17.57 -0.34 14.81
CA LYS A 57 -17.98 -0.23 13.41
C LYS A 57 -17.92 1.23 12.95
N ARG A 58 -17.55 1.43 11.68
CA ARG A 58 -17.62 2.71 10.97
C ARG A 58 -18.19 2.50 9.57
N GLU A 59 -18.69 3.56 8.97
CA GLU A 59 -19.11 3.56 7.57
C GLU A 59 -17.88 3.74 6.66
N LEU A 60 -17.96 3.15 5.47
CA LEU A 60 -17.01 3.40 4.40
C LEU A 60 -17.36 4.74 3.76
N ILE A 61 -16.41 5.65 3.66
CA ILE A 61 -16.65 7.04 3.22
C ILE A 61 -15.84 7.44 1.98
N PHE A 62 -14.97 6.56 1.48
CA PHE A 62 -14.20 6.87 0.28
C PHE A 62 -15.13 7.14 -0.91
N ASP A 63 -15.00 8.31 -1.52
CA ASP A 63 -15.75 8.72 -2.71
C ASP A 63 -14.80 9.02 -3.88
N ILE A 64 -14.77 8.12 -4.85
CA ILE A 64 -13.96 8.23 -6.09
C ILE A 64 -14.27 9.53 -6.86
N ASN A 65 -15.47 10.11 -6.69
CA ASN A 65 -15.85 11.33 -7.39
C ASN A 65 -15.09 12.58 -6.89
N LYS A 66 -14.56 12.54 -5.68
CA LYS A 66 -13.65 13.59 -5.18
C LYS A 66 -12.30 13.57 -5.92
N PHE A 67 -11.90 12.41 -6.47
CA PHE A 67 -10.60 12.16 -7.08
C PHE A 67 -10.71 11.79 -8.57
N LYS A 68 -11.65 12.40 -9.30
CA LYS A 68 -11.98 12.07 -10.71
C LYS A 68 -10.77 12.04 -11.64
N LYS A 69 -9.79 12.92 -11.42
CA LYS A 69 -8.53 13.00 -12.19
C LYS A 69 -7.78 11.66 -12.18
N PHE A 70 -7.83 10.94 -11.07
CA PHE A 70 -7.08 9.69 -10.83
C PHE A 70 -7.93 8.43 -10.97
N LYS A 71 -9.21 8.55 -11.33
CA LYS A 71 -10.19 7.46 -11.35
C LYS A 71 -9.68 6.20 -12.08
N ASN A 72 -8.98 6.38 -13.19
CA ASN A 72 -8.50 5.26 -14.00
C ASN A 72 -7.26 4.55 -13.39
N LYS A 73 -6.66 5.12 -12.36
CA LYS A 73 -5.52 4.55 -11.63
C LYS A 73 -5.90 4.02 -10.24
N ILE A 74 -7.05 4.41 -9.71
CA ILE A 74 -7.49 4.02 -8.37
C ILE A 74 -8.16 2.65 -8.40
N ILE A 75 -7.67 1.75 -7.55
CA ILE A 75 -8.28 0.47 -7.21
C ILE A 75 -8.71 0.56 -5.75
N TYR A 76 -10.03 0.58 -5.51
CA TYR A 76 -10.58 0.68 -4.17
C TYR A 76 -10.96 -0.70 -3.63
N ILE A 77 -10.50 -1.02 -2.41
CA ILE A 77 -10.68 -2.31 -1.75
C ILE A 77 -11.37 -2.09 -0.39
N PRO A 78 -12.70 -2.30 -0.30
CA PRO A 78 -13.40 -2.25 0.97
C PRO A 78 -13.14 -3.51 1.80
N LEU A 79 -12.78 -3.35 3.07
CA LEU A 79 -12.64 -4.43 4.04
C LEU A 79 -13.80 -4.41 5.03
N ASN A 80 -14.69 -5.41 4.92
CA ASN A 80 -15.98 -5.42 5.62
C ASN A 80 -16.04 -6.37 6.84
N TYR A 81 -14.91 -6.97 7.24
CA TYR A 81 -14.84 -7.91 8.37
C TYR A 81 -13.53 -7.79 9.12
N GLN A 82 -13.57 -8.08 10.41
CA GLN A 82 -12.42 -8.04 11.31
C GLN A 82 -11.68 -9.39 11.33
N PRO A 83 -10.41 -9.43 11.77
CA PRO A 83 -9.69 -10.69 11.96
C PRO A 83 -10.38 -11.60 12.99
N SER A 84 -10.30 -12.90 12.78
CA SER A 84 -10.95 -13.90 13.64
C SER A 84 -10.18 -14.22 14.94
N ASN A 85 -8.90 -13.86 14.99
CA ASN A 85 -7.96 -14.19 16.06
C ASN A 85 -7.84 -13.12 17.16
N LEU A 86 -8.86 -12.26 17.32
CA LEU A 86 -8.86 -11.22 18.33
C LEU A 86 -8.95 -11.79 19.75
N PHE A 87 -8.20 -11.22 20.67
CA PHE A 87 -8.24 -11.58 22.09
C PHE A 87 -9.57 -11.17 22.73
N LYS A 88 -10.24 -12.13 23.36
CA LYS A 88 -11.48 -11.85 24.12
C LYS A 88 -11.14 -11.25 25.49
N ILE A 89 -11.68 -10.06 25.76
CA ILE A 89 -11.58 -9.42 27.07
C ILE A 89 -12.58 -10.06 28.02
N LYS A 90 -12.10 -10.63 29.15
CA LYS A 90 -12.92 -11.31 30.15
C LYS A 90 -13.18 -10.37 31.33
N LYS A 91 -14.30 -10.60 32.05
CA LYS A 91 -14.58 -9.86 33.28
C LYS A 91 -13.51 -10.08 34.36
N SER A 92 -12.91 -11.28 34.41
CA SER A 92 -11.86 -11.67 35.34
C SER A 92 -10.47 -11.08 35.00
N ASP A 93 -10.28 -10.46 33.83
CA ASP A 93 -9.01 -9.85 33.46
C ASP A 93 -8.73 -8.64 34.37
N THR A 94 -7.50 -8.53 34.86
CA THR A 94 -7.03 -7.32 35.53
C THR A 94 -7.02 -6.14 34.55
N GLN A 95 -6.95 -4.91 35.04
CA GLN A 95 -6.91 -3.72 34.17
C GLN A 95 -5.69 -3.76 33.23
N LEU A 96 -4.53 -4.22 33.72
CA LEU A 96 -3.32 -4.37 32.92
C LEU A 96 -3.54 -5.35 31.76
N ILE A 97 -4.12 -6.52 32.02
CA ILE A 97 -4.42 -7.53 30.99
C ILE A 97 -5.44 -6.99 29.98
N LYS A 98 -6.46 -6.26 30.43
CA LYS A 98 -7.43 -5.63 29.50
C LYS A 98 -6.76 -4.63 28.57
N ASN A 99 -5.92 -3.77 29.11
CA ASN A 99 -5.20 -2.76 28.31
C ASN A 99 -4.26 -3.43 27.29
N SER A 100 -3.51 -4.46 27.67
CA SER A 100 -2.68 -5.23 26.75
C SER A 100 -3.52 -5.81 25.61
N LYS A 101 -4.62 -6.50 25.92
CA LYS A 101 -5.52 -7.10 24.90
C LYS A 101 -6.12 -6.05 23.96
N ILE A 102 -6.42 -4.85 24.45
CA ILE A 102 -6.93 -3.75 23.60
C ILE A 102 -5.86 -3.34 22.58
N LEU A 103 -4.62 -3.13 23.05
CA LEU A 103 -3.49 -2.76 22.18
C LEU A 103 -3.16 -3.87 21.18
N ASP A 104 -3.08 -5.12 21.65
CA ASP A 104 -2.82 -6.27 20.79
C ASP A 104 -3.90 -6.43 19.72
N ASN A 105 -5.18 -6.23 20.07
CA ASN A 105 -6.28 -6.28 19.12
C ASN A 105 -6.24 -5.13 18.10
N ALA A 106 -5.80 -3.94 18.51
CA ALA A 106 -5.63 -2.82 17.59
C ALA A 106 -4.56 -3.15 16.54
N LEU A 107 -3.41 -3.65 17.00
CA LEU A 107 -2.31 -4.09 16.13
C LEU A 107 -2.72 -5.25 15.20
N LEU A 108 -3.50 -6.22 15.71
CA LEU A 108 -4.03 -7.32 14.89
C LEU A 108 -4.93 -6.80 13.78
N ARG A 109 -5.78 -5.79 14.02
CA ARG A 109 -6.64 -5.18 13.00
C ARG A 109 -5.84 -4.43 11.96
N GLU A 110 -4.84 -3.66 12.38
CA GLU A 110 -3.95 -2.93 11.48
C GLU A 110 -3.18 -3.89 10.56
N ASN A 111 -2.51 -4.90 11.13
CA ASN A 111 -1.81 -5.91 10.35
C ASN A 111 -2.73 -6.69 9.42
N PHE A 112 -3.97 -6.96 9.87
CA PHE A 112 -4.96 -7.65 9.04
C PHE A 112 -5.35 -6.80 7.83
N GLN A 113 -5.54 -5.49 7.99
CA GLN A 113 -5.85 -4.59 6.87
C GLN A 113 -4.68 -4.52 5.87
N ARG A 114 -3.43 -4.43 6.33
CA ARG A 114 -2.24 -4.47 5.46
C ARG A 114 -2.12 -5.80 4.71
N ASN A 115 -2.31 -6.92 5.39
CA ASN A 115 -2.26 -8.24 4.77
C ASN A 115 -3.39 -8.45 3.75
N TYR A 116 -4.60 -7.98 4.07
CA TYR A 116 -5.73 -8.04 3.15
C TYR A 116 -5.48 -7.25 1.87
N LEU A 117 -4.91 -6.06 2.00
CA LEU A 117 -4.48 -5.27 0.86
C LEU A 117 -3.48 -6.06 0.02
N PHE A 118 -2.46 -6.66 0.64
CA PHE A 118 -1.46 -7.47 -0.04
C PHE A 118 -2.05 -8.66 -0.79
N GLU A 119 -3.02 -9.37 -0.20
CA GLU A 119 -3.71 -10.49 -0.85
C GLU A 119 -4.48 -10.06 -2.12
N LYS A 120 -4.98 -8.82 -2.16
CA LYS A 120 -5.76 -8.29 -3.29
C LYS A 120 -4.92 -7.78 -4.45
N ILE A 121 -3.61 -7.62 -4.26
CA ILE A 121 -2.70 -7.11 -5.29
C ILE A 121 -1.87 -8.22 -5.97
N GLN A 122 -2.22 -9.49 -5.78
CA GLN A 122 -1.46 -10.62 -6.34
C GLN A 122 -1.53 -10.72 -7.87
N ASP A 123 -2.45 -10.01 -8.52
CA ASP A 123 -2.63 -9.99 -9.99
C ASP A 123 -1.62 -9.08 -10.71
N PHE A 124 -0.73 -8.38 -9.99
CA PHE A 124 0.32 -7.58 -10.59
C PHE A 124 1.52 -8.44 -11.03
N ASN A 125 2.30 -7.94 -11.99
CA ASN A 125 3.42 -8.69 -12.55
C ASN A 125 4.55 -8.87 -11.53
N GLU A 126 5.31 -9.96 -11.65
CA GLU A 126 6.46 -10.25 -10.78
C GLU A 126 7.55 -9.16 -10.82
N ASP A 127 7.63 -8.40 -11.90
CA ASP A 127 8.61 -7.31 -12.07
C ASP A 127 8.09 -5.96 -11.56
N ASP A 128 6.83 -5.86 -11.12
CA ASP A 128 6.26 -4.63 -10.60
C ASP A 128 6.75 -4.34 -9.17
N ILE A 129 6.88 -3.06 -8.85
CA ILE A 129 7.24 -2.59 -7.51
C ILE A 129 5.98 -2.24 -6.75
N ILE A 130 5.77 -2.87 -5.60
CA ILE A 130 4.67 -2.60 -4.70
C ILE A 130 5.20 -1.82 -3.51
N ILE A 131 4.64 -0.64 -3.28
CA ILE A 131 4.91 0.20 -2.11
C ILE A 131 3.71 0.08 -1.18
N ILE A 132 3.95 -0.25 0.10
CA ILE A 132 2.90 -0.27 1.13
C ILE A 132 3.34 0.66 2.25
N SER A 133 2.52 1.68 2.55
CA SER A 133 2.80 2.67 3.60
C SER A 133 1.50 3.26 4.14
N ASP A 134 1.56 4.09 5.16
CA ASP A 134 0.40 4.88 5.59
C ASP A 134 0.14 6.02 4.60
N VAL A 135 -1.10 6.54 4.55
CA VAL A 135 -1.51 7.53 3.54
C VAL A 135 -0.67 8.83 3.61
N ASP A 136 -0.18 9.19 4.78
CA ASP A 136 0.66 10.37 5.04
C ASP A 136 2.17 10.12 4.81
N GLU A 137 2.59 8.87 4.70
CA GLU A 137 3.97 8.49 4.37
C GLU A 137 4.21 8.55 2.85
N ILE A 138 4.29 9.76 2.28
CA ILE A 138 4.44 9.96 0.83
C ILE A 138 5.89 9.73 0.40
N PRO A 139 6.20 8.68 -0.39
CA PRO A 139 7.57 8.37 -0.79
C PRO A 139 8.12 9.38 -1.81
N ASN A 140 9.41 9.72 -1.68
CA ASN A 140 10.10 10.53 -2.68
C ASN A 140 10.55 9.66 -3.87
N LEU A 141 9.61 9.37 -4.78
CA LEU A 141 9.87 8.51 -5.94
C LEU A 141 10.78 9.14 -6.99
N GLU A 142 10.93 10.45 -7.02
CA GLU A 142 11.89 11.11 -7.93
C GLU A 142 13.31 10.61 -7.68
N LYS A 143 13.74 10.58 -6.43
CA LYS A 143 15.05 10.05 -6.05
C LYS A 143 15.15 8.54 -6.24
N PHE A 144 14.06 7.82 -6.00
CA PHE A 144 14.00 6.37 -6.13
C PHE A 144 14.16 5.92 -7.59
N VAL A 145 13.38 6.48 -8.52
CA VAL A 145 13.42 6.17 -9.95
C VAL A 145 14.79 6.51 -10.55
N TYR A 146 15.42 7.61 -10.10
CA TYR A 146 16.76 7.97 -10.56
C TYR A 146 17.83 6.96 -10.11
N LYS A 147 17.79 6.52 -8.84
CA LYS A 147 18.72 5.52 -8.30
C LYS A 147 18.49 4.13 -8.89
N SER A 148 17.23 3.72 -9.06
CA SER A 148 16.89 2.39 -9.58
C SER A 148 17.34 2.20 -11.03
N LYS A 149 17.28 3.23 -11.86
CA LYS A 149 17.84 3.16 -13.23
C LYS A 149 19.33 2.78 -13.26
N ILE A 150 20.07 3.08 -12.20
CA ILE A 150 21.49 2.75 -12.08
C ILE A 150 21.70 1.37 -11.44
N THR A 151 20.85 0.98 -10.48
CA THR A 151 21.04 -0.23 -9.66
C THR A 151 20.35 -1.47 -10.25
N PHE A 152 19.23 -1.32 -10.96
CA PHE A 152 18.47 -2.43 -11.54
C PHE A 152 19.18 -3.12 -12.72
N PHE A 153 20.19 -2.52 -13.30
CA PHE A 153 21.04 -3.20 -14.29
C PHE A 153 21.90 -4.32 -13.68
N GLN A 154 22.02 -4.42 -12.34
CA GLN A 154 22.90 -5.38 -11.67
C GLN A 154 22.21 -6.44 -10.82
N GLN A 155 20.93 -6.33 -10.47
CA GLN A 155 20.23 -7.34 -9.65
C GLN A 155 18.73 -7.41 -10.01
N LYS A 156 18.27 -8.62 -10.43
CA LYS A 156 16.85 -8.96 -10.43
C LYS A 156 16.37 -9.01 -8.98
N ILE A 157 15.82 -7.93 -8.48
CA ILE A 157 15.22 -7.90 -7.14
C ILE A 157 13.72 -8.08 -7.31
N LYS A 158 13.21 -9.27 -6.97
CA LYS A 158 11.81 -9.46 -6.59
C LYS A 158 11.62 -8.69 -5.28
N GLY A 159 10.97 -7.53 -5.28
CA GLY A 159 10.96 -6.69 -4.10
C GLY A 159 9.65 -5.99 -3.82
N ILE A 160 9.01 -6.41 -2.73
CA ILE A 160 8.03 -5.60 -2.01
C ILE A 160 8.83 -4.64 -1.15
N LEU A 161 8.69 -3.35 -1.37
CA LEU A 161 9.33 -2.33 -0.56
C LEU A 161 8.34 -1.89 0.53
N PHE A 162 8.58 -2.33 1.77
CA PHE A 162 7.94 -1.76 2.93
C PHE A 162 8.70 -0.49 3.31
N LEU A 163 8.10 0.68 3.11
CA LEU A 163 8.62 1.93 3.63
C LEU A 163 8.04 2.12 5.03
N GLN A 164 8.70 1.56 6.02
CA GLN A 164 8.48 1.91 7.41
C GLN A 164 9.60 2.88 7.78
N GLN A 165 9.30 4.17 7.84
CA GLN A 165 10.21 5.15 8.45
C GLN A 165 10.15 4.94 9.95
N TYR A 166 11.22 4.37 10.52
CA TYR A 166 11.48 4.53 11.95
C TYR A 166 11.97 5.97 12.15
N LEU A 167 11.16 6.79 12.82
CA LEU A 167 11.60 8.00 13.46
C LEU A 167 12.41 7.67 14.71
#